data_103235ab4fa5de4a041c8f31ec3e818c
#
_entry.id   103235ab4fa5de4a041c8f31ec3e818c
#
_cell.length_a   1.000
_cell.length_b   1.000
_cell.length_c   1.000
_cell.angle_alpha   90.00
_cell.angle_beta   90.00
_cell.angle_gamma   90.00
#
_symmetry.space_group_name_H-M   'P 1'
#
loop_
_entity.id
_entity.type
_entity.pdbx_description
1 polymer ?
#
loop_
_entity_poly.entity_id
_entity_poly.type
_entity_poly.pdbx_seq_one_letter_code
_entity_poly.pdbx_strand_id
1 'polypeptide(L)'
;MNQRPLVVAITGASGSVYGVRLVKAVTELGQPITLTLSCAAGLVIREELGIDLDVRSGADLRRLFDAATLSRVTYYPEREMTAPIASGSYPTRGMVIIPASTTCFSKIANGISDSLIERAAECTVKEGRRLVIVPRETPLSVIHLENLLKLARLGVRVVPAIPAFYSGAQKMEELIDFVVGKALDQLELPHALYRRWVGSGSEPKEWES
;
A
#
# COMPACT_ATOMS: atom_id res chain seq x y z
N MET A 1 16.12 -6.44 19.50
CA MET A 1 16.57 -6.22 18.11
C MET A 1 15.65 -5.22 17.46
N ASN A 2 16.19 -4.12 16.90
CA ASN A 2 15.35 -3.10 16.26
C ASN A 2 14.76 -3.70 14.97
N GLN A 3 13.43 -3.85 14.90
CA GLN A 3 12.77 -4.42 13.72
C GLN A 3 12.97 -3.46 12.52
N ARG A 4 13.31 -4.01 11.34
CA ARG A 4 13.40 -3.22 10.11
C ARG A 4 12.03 -2.67 9.74
N PRO A 5 11.88 -1.36 9.46
CA PRO A 5 10.58 -0.81 9.11
C PRO A 5 10.07 -1.32 7.76
N LEU A 6 8.75 -1.46 7.64
CA LEU A 6 8.08 -1.60 6.35
C LEU A 6 7.86 -0.21 5.76
N VAL A 7 8.26 0.01 4.51
CA VAL A 7 7.94 1.26 3.80
C VAL A 7 6.53 1.16 3.24
N VAL A 8 5.68 2.12 3.58
CA VAL A 8 4.30 2.21 3.08
C VAL A 8 4.15 3.53 2.34
N ALA A 9 3.70 3.48 1.09
CA ALA A 9 3.37 4.65 0.31
C ALA A 9 1.89 4.65 -0.08
N ILE A 10 1.22 5.81 0.06
CA ILE A 10 -0.15 6.04 -0.41
C ILE A 10 -0.09 7.07 -1.52
N THR A 11 -0.61 6.74 -2.71
CA THR A 11 -0.57 7.63 -3.86
C THR A 11 -1.95 8.08 -4.32
N GLY A 12 -2.02 8.96 -5.32
CA GLY A 12 -3.25 9.62 -5.76
C GLY A 12 -4.17 8.76 -6.64
N ALA A 13 -4.36 7.49 -6.30
CA ALA A 13 -5.43 6.67 -6.86
C ALA A 13 -6.59 6.60 -5.88
N SER A 14 -7.84 6.49 -6.36
CA SER A 14 -9.01 6.23 -5.51
C SER A 14 -8.81 4.92 -4.72
N GLY A 15 -9.35 4.86 -3.50
CA GLY A 15 -9.13 3.75 -2.57
C GLY A 15 -8.06 4.07 -1.53
N SER A 16 -7.92 5.34 -1.13
CA SER A 16 -7.05 5.76 -0.01
C SER A 16 -7.29 4.96 1.26
N VAL A 17 -8.52 4.49 1.45
CA VAL A 17 -8.94 3.62 2.56
C VAL A 17 -8.11 2.33 2.66
N TYR A 18 -7.66 1.75 1.53
CA TYR A 18 -6.77 0.57 1.55
C TYR A 18 -5.45 0.88 2.25
N GLY A 19 -4.84 2.02 1.93
CA GLY A 19 -3.59 2.46 2.55
C GLY A 19 -3.74 2.72 4.04
N VAL A 20 -4.80 3.43 4.42
CA VAL A 20 -5.12 3.71 5.84
C VAL A 20 -5.34 2.39 6.60
N ARG A 21 -6.11 1.47 6.03
CA ARG A 21 -6.38 0.17 6.67
C ARG A 21 -5.12 -0.69 6.80
N LEU A 22 -4.25 -0.69 5.77
CA LEU A 22 -2.98 -1.42 5.81
C LEU A 22 -2.07 -0.88 6.92
N VAL A 23 -1.92 0.44 7.05
CA VAL A 23 -1.11 1.04 8.12
C VAL A 23 -1.59 0.57 9.49
N LYS A 24 -2.90 0.60 9.77
CA LYS A 24 -3.48 0.09 11.02
C LYS A 24 -3.15 -1.38 11.24
N ALA A 25 -3.43 -2.24 10.24
CA ALA A 25 -3.19 -3.67 10.36
C ALA A 25 -1.72 -4.02 10.62
N VAL A 26 -0.79 -3.34 9.95
CA VAL A 26 0.66 -3.57 10.14
C VAL A 26 1.14 -3.13 11.51
N THR A 27 0.64 -1.98 12.01
CA THR A 27 1.02 -1.49 13.35
C THR A 27 0.42 -2.32 14.47
N GLU A 28 -0.79 -2.89 14.29
CA GLU A 28 -1.40 -3.88 15.19
C GLU A 28 -0.52 -5.13 15.34
N LEU A 29 0.21 -5.52 14.30
CA LEU A 29 1.20 -6.61 14.36
C LEU A 29 2.51 -6.22 15.07
N GLY A 30 2.62 -4.99 15.56
CA GLY A 30 3.83 -4.49 16.19
C GLY A 30 4.94 -4.09 15.20
N GLN A 31 4.69 -4.14 13.88
CA GLN A 31 5.68 -3.84 12.86
C GLN A 31 5.84 -2.30 12.71
N PRO A 32 7.05 -1.72 12.80
CA PRO A 32 7.28 -0.30 12.54
C PRO A 32 7.10 0.01 11.05
N ILE A 33 6.61 1.21 10.77
CA ILE A 33 6.33 1.72 9.42
C ILE A 33 7.12 3.00 9.16
N THR A 34 7.67 3.10 7.95
CA THR A 34 8.02 4.38 7.35
C THR A 34 6.94 4.74 6.33
N LEU A 35 6.17 5.79 6.62
CA LEU A 35 5.02 6.22 5.80
C LEU A 35 5.41 7.42 4.93
N THR A 36 4.98 7.40 3.68
CA THR A 36 5.02 8.57 2.79
C THR A 36 3.72 8.69 2.00
N LEU A 37 3.27 9.90 1.80
CA LEU A 37 2.03 10.24 1.09
C LEU A 37 2.38 11.14 -0.09
N SER A 38 1.85 10.86 -1.28
CA SER A 38 1.98 11.81 -2.38
C SER A 38 1.07 13.02 -2.17
N CYS A 39 1.39 14.17 -2.79
CA CYS A 39 0.50 15.33 -2.77
C CYS A 39 -0.90 14.98 -3.30
N ALA A 40 -0.96 14.16 -4.35
CA ALA A 40 -2.23 13.70 -4.90
C ALA A 40 -2.99 12.77 -3.93
N ALA A 41 -2.30 12.02 -3.07
CA ALA A 41 -2.96 11.21 -2.03
C ALA A 41 -3.72 12.08 -1.03
N GLY A 42 -3.17 13.24 -0.65
CA GLY A 42 -3.86 14.18 0.23
C GLY A 42 -5.18 14.67 -0.35
N LEU A 43 -5.22 14.94 -1.67
CA LEU A 43 -6.46 15.32 -2.36
C LEU A 43 -7.49 14.17 -2.35
N VAL A 44 -7.06 12.95 -2.65
CA VAL A 44 -7.96 11.78 -2.66
C VAL A 44 -8.48 11.47 -1.25
N ILE A 45 -7.64 11.54 -0.22
CA ILE A 45 -8.05 11.36 1.18
C ILE A 45 -9.11 12.38 1.58
N ARG A 46 -8.96 13.64 1.17
CA ARG A 46 -9.96 14.68 1.44
C ARG A 46 -11.29 14.36 0.77
N GLU A 47 -11.29 13.96 -0.50
CA GLU A 47 -12.53 13.67 -1.25
C GLU A 47 -13.21 12.38 -0.77
N GLU A 48 -12.46 11.33 -0.42
CA GLU A 48 -13.01 10.02 -0.05
C GLU A 48 -13.33 9.88 1.44
N LEU A 49 -12.50 10.47 2.32
CA LEU A 49 -12.62 10.32 3.77
C LEU A 49 -13.04 11.60 4.49
N GLY A 50 -13.17 12.73 3.78
CA GLY A 50 -13.50 14.01 4.37
C GLY A 50 -12.41 14.58 5.29
N ILE A 51 -11.17 14.13 5.14
CA ILE A 51 -10.05 14.50 6.02
C ILE A 51 -9.04 15.32 5.21
N ASP A 52 -8.95 16.60 5.53
CA ASP A 52 -7.91 17.47 4.97
C ASP A 52 -6.59 17.29 5.72
N LEU A 53 -5.52 16.99 4.97
CA LEU A 53 -4.19 16.70 5.51
C LEU A 53 -3.13 17.60 4.89
N ASP A 54 -2.28 18.16 5.71
CA ASP A 54 -1.02 18.69 5.23
C ASP A 54 0.02 17.56 5.06
N VAL A 55 0.03 16.97 3.86
CA VAL A 55 0.97 15.89 3.52
C VAL A 55 2.43 16.37 3.43
N ARG A 56 2.69 17.68 3.47
CA ARG A 56 4.06 18.23 3.45
C ARG A 56 4.70 18.19 4.82
N SER A 57 3.92 18.38 5.89
CA SER A 57 4.43 18.32 7.26
C SER A 57 4.09 17.02 7.99
N GLY A 58 3.03 16.33 7.56
CA GLY A 58 2.49 15.18 8.28
C GLY A 58 1.86 15.51 9.64
N ALA A 59 1.65 16.79 9.95
CA ALA A 59 1.15 17.24 11.25
C ALA A 59 -0.26 16.72 11.56
N ASP A 60 -1.06 16.48 10.53
CA ASP A 60 -2.47 16.09 10.66
C ASP A 60 -2.72 14.57 10.60
N LEU A 61 -1.68 13.74 10.59
CA LEU A 61 -1.83 12.27 10.55
C LEU A 61 -2.65 11.71 11.71
N ARG A 62 -2.73 12.42 12.86
CA ARG A 62 -3.63 12.11 13.98
C ARG A 62 -5.12 12.15 13.62
N ARG A 63 -5.48 12.71 12.48
CA ARG A 63 -6.87 12.68 11.96
C ARG A 63 -7.18 11.37 11.24
N LEU A 64 -6.15 10.65 10.77
CA LEU A 64 -6.27 9.32 10.14
C LEU A 64 -5.99 8.17 11.11
N PHE A 65 -5.09 8.38 12.05
CA PHE A 65 -4.53 7.34 12.90
C PHE A 65 -4.57 7.74 14.37
N ASP A 66 -4.84 6.78 15.23
CA ASP A 66 -4.75 6.95 16.66
C ASP A 66 -3.30 7.02 17.17
N ALA A 67 -3.14 7.35 18.45
CA ALA A 67 -1.83 7.50 19.07
C ALA A 67 -1.03 6.18 19.08
N ALA A 68 -1.69 5.03 19.24
CA ALA A 68 -1.06 3.72 19.25
C ALA A 68 -0.44 3.41 17.87
N THR A 69 -1.19 3.62 16.80
CA THR A 69 -0.72 3.51 15.41
C THR A 69 0.44 4.46 15.16
N LEU A 70 0.29 5.76 15.51
CA LEU A 70 1.31 6.78 15.26
C LEU A 70 2.62 6.53 16.03
N SER A 71 2.57 5.88 17.18
CA SER A 71 3.78 5.52 17.94
C SER A 71 4.73 4.59 17.17
N ARG A 72 4.25 3.93 16.11
CA ARG A 72 5.00 3.00 15.25
C ARG A 72 5.25 3.55 13.85
N VAL A 73 4.80 4.76 13.55
CA VAL A 73 4.91 5.39 12.23
C VAL A 73 5.94 6.50 12.26
N THR A 74 6.93 6.41 11.38
CA THR A 74 7.80 7.53 11.03
C THR A 74 7.36 8.06 9.67
N TYR A 75 7.03 9.34 9.59
CA TYR A 75 6.56 9.98 8.37
C TYR A 75 7.64 10.79 7.68
N TYR A 76 7.70 10.68 6.35
CA TYR A 76 8.51 11.55 5.49
C TYR A 76 7.65 12.07 4.33
N PRO A 77 7.63 13.38 4.06
CA PRO A 77 6.98 13.93 2.87
C PRO A 77 7.58 13.37 1.58
N GLU A 78 6.81 13.29 0.50
CA GLU A 78 7.30 12.77 -0.78
C GLU A 78 8.48 13.56 -1.38
N ARG A 79 8.69 14.80 -0.96
CA ARG A 79 9.79 15.65 -1.41
C ARG A 79 11.06 15.55 -0.54
N GLU A 80 11.01 14.78 0.55
CA GLU A 80 12.13 14.64 1.49
C GLU A 80 13.15 13.60 0.95
N MET A 81 13.92 14.00 -0.06
CA MET A 81 14.90 13.13 -0.73
C MET A 81 16.12 12.78 0.15
N THR A 82 16.25 13.40 1.33
CA THR A 82 17.29 13.09 2.32
C THR A 82 16.86 12.07 3.35
N ALA A 83 15.58 11.63 3.29
CA ALA A 83 15.05 10.58 4.17
C ALA A 83 15.84 9.26 4.02
N PRO A 84 16.01 8.49 5.10
CA PRO A 84 16.80 7.25 5.08
C PRO A 84 16.38 6.26 4.00
N ILE A 85 15.09 6.16 3.69
CA ILE A 85 14.54 5.25 2.67
C ILE A 85 14.93 5.62 1.23
N ALA A 86 15.49 6.81 0.99
CA ALA A 86 16.06 7.20 -0.29
C ALA A 86 17.40 6.49 -0.60
N SER A 87 17.99 5.84 0.40
CA SER A 87 19.25 5.10 0.28
C SER A 87 19.02 3.59 0.32
N GLY A 88 19.65 2.86 -0.62
CA GLY A 88 19.65 1.39 -0.61
C GLY A 88 20.34 0.79 0.61
N SER A 89 21.29 1.50 1.24
CA SER A 89 21.99 1.04 2.44
C SER A 89 21.11 1.04 3.70
N TYR A 90 20.00 1.78 3.71
CA TYR A 90 19.06 1.76 4.83
C TYR A 90 18.23 0.46 4.83
N PRO A 91 18.33 -0.35 5.91
CA PRO A 91 17.69 -1.65 5.93
C PRO A 91 16.19 -1.53 6.17
N THR A 92 15.39 -1.91 5.18
CA THR A 92 13.92 -2.02 5.29
C THR A 92 13.48 -3.48 5.19
N ARG A 93 12.28 -3.80 5.66
CA ARG A 93 11.65 -5.11 5.47
C ARG A 93 11.21 -5.34 4.02
N GLY A 94 10.92 -4.26 3.31
CA GLY A 94 10.36 -4.19 1.97
C GLY A 94 9.50 -2.94 1.85
N MET A 95 8.73 -2.86 0.77
CA MET A 95 7.86 -1.71 0.50
C MET A 95 6.52 -2.15 -0.07
N VAL A 96 5.46 -1.42 0.28
CA VAL A 96 4.14 -1.53 -0.36
C VAL A 96 3.64 -0.15 -0.78
N ILE A 97 3.10 -0.07 -1.99
CA ILE A 97 2.42 1.13 -2.52
C ILE A 97 0.95 0.81 -2.67
N ILE A 98 0.10 1.42 -1.84
CA ILE A 98 -1.33 1.09 -1.73
C ILE A 98 -2.19 2.31 -1.36
N PRO A 99 -3.09 2.77 -2.25
CA PRO A 99 -3.17 2.38 -3.65
C PRO A 99 -1.99 2.93 -4.47
N ALA A 100 -1.66 2.26 -5.57
CA ALA A 100 -0.67 2.73 -6.53
C ALA A 100 -1.36 3.38 -7.74
N SER A 101 -1.12 4.68 -7.94
CA SER A 101 -1.62 5.40 -9.11
C SER A 101 -0.88 4.99 -10.37
N THR A 102 -1.53 5.16 -11.52
CA THR A 102 -0.95 4.87 -12.84
C THR A 102 0.35 5.64 -13.07
N THR A 103 0.40 6.91 -12.67
CA THR A 103 1.63 7.73 -12.74
C THR A 103 2.75 7.13 -11.90
N CYS A 104 2.48 6.73 -10.65
CA CYS A 104 3.49 6.19 -9.75
C CYS A 104 4.08 4.88 -10.30
N PHE A 105 3.25 3.89 -10.61
CA PHE A 105 3.78 2.61 -11.08
C PHE A 105 4.42 2.72 -12.48
N SER A 106 3.95 3.63 -13.34
CA SER A 106 4.57 3.88 -14.65
C SER A 106 5.95 4.50 -14.52
N LYS A 107 6.15 5.44 -13.60
CA LYS A 107 7.47 6.02 -13.31
C LYS A 107 8.43 4.94 -12.82
N ILE A 108 8.03 4.14 -11.84
CA ILE A 108 8.86 3.05 -11.31
C ILE A 108 9.23 2.05 -12.42
N ALA A 109 8.28 1.67 -13.28
CA ALA A 109 8.50 0.75 -14.40
C ALA A 109 9.51 1.25 -15.44
N ASN A 110 9.70 2.57 -15.50
CA ASN A 110 10.62 3.22 -16.45
C ASN A 110 11.86 3.84 -15.76
N GLY A 111 12.09 3.52 -14.47
CA GLY A 111 13.29 4.00 -13.75
C GLY A 111 13.28 5.50 -13.45
N ILE A 112 12.12 6.13 -13.38
CA ILE A 112 11.99 7.56 -13.08
C ILE A 112 11.74 7.71 -11.57
N SER A 113 12.65 8.40 -10.89
CA SER A 113 12.66 8.55 -9.42
C SER A 113 12.72 10.04 -9.04
N ASP A 114 11.64 10.77 -9.28
CA ASP A 114 11.53 12.22 -9.04
C ASP A 114 10.84 12.57 -7.70
N SER A 115 10.42 11.56 -6.94
CA SER A 115 9.95 11.69 -5.57
C SER A 115 10.52 10.60 -4.66
N LEU A 116 10.39 10.79 -3.35
CA LEU A 116 10.82 9.81 -2.35
C LEU A 116 10.13 8.45 -2.55
N ILE A 117 8.89 8.44 -3.04
CA ILE A 117 8.12 7.21 -3.26
C ILE A 117 8.80 6.36 -4.34
N GLU A 118 9.04 6.93 -5.52
CA GLU A 118 9.69 6.21 -6.63
C GLU A 118 11.14 5.86 -6.26
N ARG A 119 11.85 6.77 -5.57
CA ARG A 119 13.22 6.52 -5.12
C ARG A 119 13.30 5.36 -4.12
N ALA A 120 12.42 5.29 -3.14
CA ALA A 120 12.36 4.18 -2.19
C ALA A 120 11.99 2.86 -2.88
N ALA A 121 11.09 2.90 -3.87
CA ALA A 121 10.74 1.73 -4.68
C ALA A 121 11.94 1.22 -5.49
N GLU A 122 12.67 2.11 -6.17
CA GLU A 122 13.91 1.78 -6.89
C GLU A 122 14.95 1.15 -5.95
N CYS A 123 15.18 1.77 -4.77
CA CYS A 123 16.08 1.22 -3.76
C CYS A 123 15.62 -0.17 -3.29
N THR A 124 14.32 -0.37 -3.11
CA THR A 124 13.75 -1.66 -2.70
C THR A 124 14.03 -2.73 -3.74
N VAL A 125 13.80 -2.44 -5.03
CA VAL A 125 14.00 -3.39 -6.12
C VAL A 125 15.49 -3.72 -6.33
N LYS A 126 16.35 -2.69 -6.42
CA LYS A 126 17.79 -2.91 -6.70
C LYS A 126 18.53 -3.64 -5.57
N GLU A 127 18.04 -3.54 -4.34
CA GLU A 127 18.59 -4.27 -3.18
C GLU A 127 17.94 -5.66 -3.00
N GLY A 128 17.14 -6.12 -3.98
CA GLY A 128 16.50 -7.43 -3.94
C GLY A 128 15.43 -7.57 -2.84
N ARG A 129 14.93 -6.45 -2.32
CA ARG A 129 13.87 -6.46 -1.30
C ARG A 129 12.50 -6.54 -1.97
N ARG A 130 11.52 -7.02 -1.21
CA ARG A 130 10.17 -7.19 -1.73
C ARG A 130 9.48 -5.86 -1.92
N LEU A 131 9.01 -5.59 -3.15
CA LEU A 131 8.12 -4.50 -3.49
C LEU A 131 6.75 -5.06 -3.85
N VAL A 132 5.71 -4.57 -3.19
CA VAL A 132 4.31 -4.85 -3.50
C VAL A 132 3.67 -3.58 -4.02
N ILE A 133 2.98 -3.65 -5.16
CA ILE A 133 2.16 -2.54 -5.66
C ILE A 133 0.71 -2.99 -5.74
N VAL A 134 -0.21 -2.12 -5.30
CA VAL A 134 -1.65 -2.33 -5.34
C VAL A 134 -2.26 -1.32 -6.30
N PRO A 135 -2.19 -1.58 -7.64
CA PRO A 135 -2.73 -0.64 -8.62
C PRO A 135 -4.26 -0.57 -8.51
N ARG A 136 -4.80 0.66 -8.62
CA ARG A 136 -6.24 0.90 -8.71
C ARG A 136 -6.53 1.82 -9.89
N GLU A 137 -7.01 1.23 -10.95
CA GLU A 137 -7.42 1.89 -12.18
C GLU A 137 -8.38 0.99 -12.96
N THR A 138 -9.37 1.60 -13.64
CA THR A 138 -10.26 0.88 -14.55
C THR A 138 -10.87 1.85 -15.58
N PRO A 139 -10.87 1.52 -16.89
CA PRO A 139 -10.17 0.39 -17.52
C PRO A 139 -8.65 0.58 -17.55
N LEU A 140 -7.89 -0.51 -17.72
CA LEU A 140 -6.45 -0.44 -17.94
C LEU A 140 -6.15 -0.26 -19.44
N SER A 141 -5.32 0.73 -19.77
CA SER A 141 -4.79 0.90 -21.13
C SER A 141 -3.65 -0.08 -21.42
N VAL A 142 -3.29 -0.22 -22.69
CA VAL A 142 -2.11 -1.02 -23.12
C VAL A 142 -0.86 -0.54 -22.39
N ILE A 143 -0.65 0.79 -22.28
CA ILE A 143 0.51 1.38 -21.60
C ILE A 143 0.55 0.96 -20.11
N HIS A 144 -0.61 0.93 -19.43
CA HIS A 144 -0.69 0.48 -18.05
C HIS A 144 -0.29 -1.00 -17.94
N LEU A 145 -0.82 -1.85 -18.82
CA LEU A 145 -0.53 -3.29 -18.82
C LEU A 145 0.95 -3.57 -19.12
N GLU A 146 1.56 -2.87 -20.07
CA GLU A 146 2.99 -2.99 -20.38
C GLU A 146 3.87 -2.58 -19.19
N ASN A 147 3.54 -1.49 -18.49
CA ASN A 147 4.26 -1.06 -17.31
C ASN A 147 4.11 -2.05 -16.15
N LEU A 148 2.92 -2.58 -15.91
CA LEU A 148 2.71 -3.62 -14.90
C LEU A 148 3.48 -4.91 -15.26
N LEU A 149 3.54 -5.29 -16.54
CA LEU A 149 4.32 -6.42 -17.01
C LEU A 149 5.82 -6.21 -16.76
N LYS A 150 6.36 -4.99 -17.04
CA LYS A 150 7.77 -4.66 -16.74
C LYS A 150 8.07 -4.85 -15.25
N LEU A 151 7.20 -4.33 -14.37
CA LEU A 151 7.35 -4.47 -12.92
C LEU A 151 7.29 -5.93 -12.47
N ALA A 152 6.34 -6.71 -13.00
CA ALA A 152 6.24 -8.14 -12.69
C ALA A 152 7.51 -8.92 -13.11
N ARG A 153 8.11 -8.59 -14.25
CA ARG A 153 9.39 -9.18 -14.72
C ARG A 153 10.58 -8.85 -13.80
N LEU A 154 10.51 -7.70 -13.10
CA LEU A 154 11.50 -7.33 -12.07
C LEU A 154 11.23 -7.99 -10.70
N GLY A 155 10.23 -8.87 -10.59
CA GLY A 155 9.86 -9.54 -9.36
C GLY A 155 8.97 -8.72 -8.42
N VAL A 156 8.48 -7.56 -8.87
CA VAL A 156 7.49 -6.77 -8.12
C VAL A 156 6.18 -7.54 -8.04
N ARG A 157 5.60 -7.59 -6.84
CA ARG A 157 4.30 -8.24 -6.63
C ARG A 157 3.19 -7.26 -6.99
N VAL A 158 2.50 -7.55 -8.09
CA VAL A 158 1.36 -6.76 -8.56
C VAL A 158 0.09 -7.34 -7.97
N VAL A 159 -0.58 -6.62 -7.08
CA VAL A 159 -1.80 -7.02 -6.37
C VAL A 159 -2.90 -6.01 -6.70
N PRO A 160 -3.64 -6.16 -7.81
CA PRO A 160 -4.68 -5.20 -8.14
C PRO A 160 -5.72 -5.09 -7.03
N ALA A 161 -6.28 -3.88 -6.83
CA ALA A 161 -7.32 -3.62 -5.82
C ALA A 161 -8.66 -4.23 -6.29
N ILE A 162 -8.68 -5.55 -6.44
CA ILE A 162 -9.84 -6.33 -6.91
C ILE A 162 -10.23 -7.32 -5.81
N PRO A 163 -11.30 -7.02 -5.04
CA PRO A 163 -11.77 -7.91 -3.99
C PRO A 163 -12.40 -9.19 -4.59
N ALA A 164 -12.31 -10.30 -3.86
CA ALA A 164 -12.97 -11.55 -4.22
C ALA A 164 -14.25 -11.74 -3.41
N PHE A 165 -15.28 -12.26 -4.06
CA PHE A 165 -16.62 -12.44 -3.46
C PHE A 165 -16.80 -13.80 -2.79
N TYR A 166 -15.95 -14.79 -3.06
CA TYR A 166 -16.03 -16.12 -2.43
C TYR A 166 -15.83 -16.10 -0.91
N SER A 167 -15.26 -15.02 -0.37
CA SER A 167 -15.12 -14.83 1.08
C SER A 167 -16.47 -14.65 1.79
N GLY A 168 -17.53 -14.37 1.03
CA GLY A 168 -18.88 -14.10 1.56
C GLY A 168 -18.96 -12.75 2.25
N ALA A 169 -18.17 -11.77 1.80
CA ALA A 169 -18.18 -10.41 2.33
C ALA A 169 -19.56 -9.77 2.20
N GLN A 170 -20.07 -9.25 3.30
CA GLN A 170 -21.38 -8.56 3.38
C GLN A 170 -21.21 -7.04 3.59
N LYS A 171 -20.01 -6.61 3.95
CA LYS A 171 -19.69 -5.22 4.26
C LYS A 171 -18.53 -4.72 3.44
N MET A 172 -18.50 -3.41 3.18
CA MET A 172 -17.41 -2.77 2.44
C MET A 172 -16.05 -2.99 3.13
N GLU A 173 -16.02 -2.97 4.45
CA GLU A 173 -14.81 -3.18 5.23
C GLU A 173 -14.20 -4.56 4.98
N GLU A 174 -15.01 -5.59 4.79
CA GLU A 174 -14.55 -6.96 4.50
C GLU A 174 -13.93 -7.05 3.09
N LEU A 175 -14.45 -6.28 2.12
CA LEU A 175 -13.86 -6.18 0.77
C LEU A 175 -12.52 -5.43 0.81
N ILE A 176 -12.43 -4.38 1.64
CA ILE A 176 -11.19 -3.65 1.88
C ILE A 176 -10.18 -4.58 2.56
N ASP A 177 -10.57 -5.29 3.60
CA ASP A 177 -9.73 -6.23 4.34
C ASP A 177 -9.22 -7.37 3.46
N PHE A 178 -10.01 -7.83 2.47
CA PHE A 178 -9.54 -8.81 1.50
C PHE A 178 -8.34 -8.29 0.70
N VAL A 179 -8.44 -7.08 0.12
CA VAL A 179 -7.34 -6.48 -0.68
C VAL A 179 -6.11 -6.22 0.19
N VAL A 180 -6.31 -5.66 1.39
CA VAL A 180 -5.22 -5.42 2.35
C VAL A 180 -4.55 -6.72 2.75
N GLY A 181 -5.33 -7.76 3.07
CA GLY A 181 -4.82 -9.08 3.41
C GLY A 181 -4.01 -9.70 2.27
N LYS A 182 -4.45 -9.56 1.01
CA LYS A 182 -3.67 -10.03 -0.15
C LYS A 182 -2.33 -9.31 -0.28
N ALA A 183 -2.27 -8.01 0.04
CA ALA A 183 -1.01 -7.27 0.08
C ALA A 183 -0.12 -7.76 1.24
N LEU A 184 -0.69 -8.03 2.42
CA LEU A 184 0.04 -8.58 3.57
C LEU A 184 0.57 -9.99 3.31
N ASP A 185 -0.17 -10.84 2.60
CA ASP A 185 0.31 -12.16 2.16
C ASP A 185 1.59 -12.03 1.31
N GLN A 186 1.63 -11.07 0.39
CA GLN A 186 2.81 -10.83 -0.44
C GLN A 186 4.00 -10.26 0.35
N LEU A 187 3.75 -9.63 1.49
CA LEU A 187 4.76 -9.13 2.42
C LEU A 187 5.19 -10.18 3.46
N GLU A 188 4.58 -11.39 3.44
CA GLU A 188 4.77 -12.44 4.44
C GLU A 188 4.55 -11.94 5.86
N LEU A 189 3.49 -11.14 6.04
CA LEU A 189 3.02 -10.69 7.33
C LEU A 189 1.81 -11.53 7.76
N PRO A 190 1.81 -12.10 8.98
CA PRO A 190 0.69 -12.90 9.47
C PRO A 190 -0.54 -12.01 9.67
N HIS A 191 -1.70 -12.47 9.24
CA HIS A 191 -2.96 -11.76 9.45
C HIS A 191 -4.17 -12.69 9.37
N ALA A 192 -5.33 -12.22 9.85
CA ALA A 192 -6.62 -12.90 9.78
C ALA A 192 -7.71 -11.97 9.20
N LEU A 193 -7.34 -11.06 8.27
CA LEU A 193 -8.25 -10.04 7.74
C LEU A 193 -9.35 -10.61 6.85
N TYR A 194 -9.15 -11.79 6.25
CA TYR A 194 -10.17 -12.43 5.43
C TYR A 194 -10.16 -13.95 5.62
N ARG A 195 -11.31 -14.58 5.33
CA ARG A 195 -11.45 -16.03 5.36
C ARG A 195 -10.65 -16.66 4.21
N ARG A 196 -9.70 -17.53 4.55
CA ARG A 196 -8.92 -18.26 3.55
C ARG A 196 -9.75 -19.37 2.94
N TRP A 197 -9.59 -19.59 1.64
CA TRP A 197 -10.21 -20.72 0.95
C TRP A 197 -9.56 -22.04 1.39
N VAL A 198 -10.38 -22.96 1.89
CA VAL A 198 -9.95 -24.28 2.37
C VAL A 198 -10.60 -25.43 1.58
N GLY A 199 -11.16 -25.13 0.41
CA GLY A 199 -11.88 -26.10 -0.43
C GLY A 199 -13.40 -25.97 -0.33
N SER A 200 -14.12 -26.76 -1.13
CA SER A 200 -15.58 -26.68 -1.31
C SER A 200 -16.44 -27.25 -0.16
N GLY A 201 -15.87 -27.48 1.02
CA GLY A 201 -16.59 -28.01 2.20
C GLY A 201 -17.28 -26.95 3.07
N SER A 202 -17.23 -25.67 2.71
CA SER A 202 -17.93 -24.59 3.43
C SER A 202 -19.19 -24.20 2.66
N GLU A 203 -20.36 -24.32 3.28
CA GLU A 203 -21.64 -23.93 2.68
C GLU A 203 -21.59 -22.53 2.07
N PRO A 204 -22.09 -22.33 0.84
CA PRO A 204 -22.22 -21.01 0.24
C PRO A 204 -23.18 -20.18 1.12
N LYS A 205 -22.78 -18.97 1.49
CA LYS A 205 -23.76 -18.02 2.06
C LYS A 205 -24.73 -17.61 0.97
N GLU A 206 -26.02 -17.77 1.23
CA GLU A 206 -27.07 -17.22 0.37
C GLU A 206 -26.92 -15.71 0.28
N TRP A 207 -26.96 -15.19 -0.95
CA TRP A 207 -27.03 -13.76 -1.19
C TRP A 207 -28.45 -13.31 -0.83
N GLU A 208 -28.63 -12.53 0.21
CA GLU A 208 -29.88 -11.83 0.44
C GLU A 208 -30.07 -10.81 -0.68
N SER A 209 -31.14 -10.99 -1.46
CA SER A 209 -31.56 -10.17 -2.60
C SER A 209 -32.19 -8.85 -2.16
#